data_9c17a75507907f5a6cc9aafc051024a0
#
_entry.id   9c17a75507907f5a6cc9aafc051024a0
#
_cell.length_a   1.000
_cell.length_b   1.000
_cell.length_c   1.000
_cell.angle_alpha   90.00
_cell.angle_beta   90.00
_cell.angle_gamma   90.00
#
_symmetry.space_group_name_H-M   'P 1'
#
loop_
_entity.id
_entity.type
_entity.pdbx_description
1 polymer ?
#
loop_
_entity_poly.entity_id
_entity_poly.type
_entity_poly.pdbx_seq_one_letter_code
_entity_poly.pdbx_strand_id
1 'polypeptide(L)'
;NGTTLAILLSALFLMSTLGTAITMEEDTEIMPAAGRDSSDIRISEILVSASSEDYNGTDWNNDGYTGSSSDQFIELWNSGSEPIDVSNWLLDDSPEEGSAPCRLAWNTTIEADGYIVIFRDSSRIELDYFDPDSASISDANGNLIDSLSYPAEDSWWDTSYVKDLSGTVTKVS
;
A
#
# COMPACT_ATOMS: atom_id res chain seq x y z
N ASN A 1 -59.28 30.93 44.18
CA ASN A 1 -57.89 31.32 44.50
C ASN A 1 -56.87 30.20 44.37
N GLY A 2 -57.21 29.10 43.72
CA GLY A 2 -56.32 27.95 43.53
C GLY A 2 -55.59 27.88 42.19
N THR A 3 -55.86 28.78 41.28
CA THR A 3 -55.32 28.71 39.89
C THR A 3 -54.00 29.42 39.72
N THR A 4 -53.62 30.31 40.58
CA THR A 4 -52.40 31.08 40.46
C THR A 4 -51.13 30.28 40.93
N LEU A 5 -51.34 29.33 41.86
CA LEU A 5 -50.24 28.56 42.42
C LEU A 5 -49.78 27.44 41.49
N ALA A 6 -50.68 26.91 40.67
CA ALA A 6 -50.35 25.83 39.73
C ALA A 6 -49.49 26.29 38.56
N ILE A 7 -49.63 27.54 38.14
CA ILE A 7 -48.91 28.11 37.02
C ILE A 7 -47.43 28.40 37.41
N LEU A 8 -47.23 28.82 38.66
CA LEU A 8 -45.90 29.08 39.18
C LEU A 8 -45.07 27.78 39.38
N LEU A 9 -45.75 26.69 39.73
CA LEU A 9 -45.06 25.41 39.92
C LEU A 9 -44.65 24.76 38.59
N SER A 10 -45.48 24.95 37.56
CA SER A 10 -45.15 24.43 36.24
C SER A 10 -43.99 25.20 35.55
N ALA A 11 -43.91 26.51 35.80
CA ALA A 11 -42.82 27.31 35.26
C ALA A 11 -41.47 27.00 35.94
N LEU A 12 -41.50 26.68 37.22
CA LEU A 12 -40.29 26.32 37.96
C LEU A 12 -39.80 24.92 37.57
N PHE A 13 -40.71 24.02 37.25
CA PHE A 13 -40.35 22.68 36.82
C PHE A 13 -39.78 22.65 35.38
N LEU A 14 -40.29 23.54 34.51
CA LEU A 14 -39.72 23.68 33.16
C LEU A 14 -38.30 24.27 33.18
N MET A 15 -37.99 25.16 34.10
CA MET A 15 -36.68 25.73 34.19
C MET A 15 -35.63 24.77 34.76
N SER A 16 -36.00 23.83 35.59
CA SER A 16 -35.08 22.84 36.13
C SER A 16 -34.75 21.71 35.16
N THR A 17 -35.60 21.49 34.17
CA THR A 17 -35.31 20.48 33.10
C THR A 17 -34.53 21.04 31.91
N LEU A 18 -34.51 22.37 31.77
CA LEU A 18 -33.71 22.99 30.72
C LEU A 18 -32.23 23.16 31.11
N GLY A 19 -31.93 23.01 32.39
CA GLY A 19 -30.55 23.17 32.89
C GLY A 19 -29.72 21.89 32.92
N THR A 20 -30.27 20.74 32.55
CA THR A 20 -29.56 19.46 32.59
C THR A 20 -29.47 18.74 31.25
N ALA A 21 -29.88 19.37 30.19
CA ALA A 21 -29.43 19.00 28.86
C ALA A 21 -28.14 19.75 28.54
N ILE A 22 -27.18 19.72 29.44
CA ILE A 22 -25.79 19.65 28.98
C ILE A 22 -25.73 18.24 28.39
N THR A 23 -26.08 18.16 27.14
CA THR A 23 -25.50 17.13 26.32
C THR A 23 -23.99 17.21 26.58
N MET A 24 -23.45 16.28 27.31
CA MET A 24 -22.14 15.84 27.06
C MET A 24 -22.19 15.46 25.58
N GLU A 25 -21.89 16.39 24.69
CA GLU A 25 -21.20 16.00 23.52
C GLU A 25 -19.99 15.28 24.10
N GLU A 26 -20.02 13.95 24.09
CA GLU A 26 -18.79 13.22 23.98
C GLU A 26 -18.14 13.86 22.80
N ASP A 27 -17.18 14.74 23.06
CA ASP A 27 -16.12 15.03 22.18
C ASP A 27 -15.42 13.67 22.02
N THR A 28 -16.01 12.81 21.19
CA THR A 28 -15.27 11.78 20.53
C THR A 28 -14.27 12.60 19.73
N GLU A 29 -13.16 12.95 20.38
CA GLU A 29 -11.94 13.17 19.66
C GLU A 29 -11.88 11.94 18.75
N ILE A 30 -12.22 12.16 17.49
CA ILE A 30 -11.82 11.27 16.41
C ILE A 30 -10.32 11.39 16.50
N MET A 31 -9.73 10.54 17.34
CA MET A 31 -8.31 10.29 17.31
C MET A 31 -8.02 10.13 15.82
N PRO A 32 -7.21 10.99 15.19
CA PRO A 32 -6.78 10.73 13.84
C PRO A 32 -6.28 9.29 13.88
N ALA A 33 -6.82 8.45 13.00
CA ALA A 33 -6.49 7.04 12.99
C ALA A 33 -4.96 6.94 13.00
N ALA A 34 -4.42 6.70 14.18
CA ALA A 34 -3.00 6.58 14.36
C ALA A 34 -2.60 5.35 13.54
N GLY A 35 -1.80 5.54 12.51
CA GLY A 35 -1.17 4.43 11.84
C GLY A 35 -1.49 4.20 10.37
N ARG A 36 -2.23 5.08 9.68
CA ARG A 36 -2.32 5.02 8.22
C ARG A 36 -1.31 5.97 7.60
N ASP A 37 -0.05 5.67 7.79
CA ASP A 37 1.00 6.38 7.07
C ASP A 37 1.26 5.64 5.76
N SER A 38 1.01 6.31 4.63
CA SER A 38 1.33 5.77 3.31
C SER A 38 2.82 5.42 3.19
N SER A 39 3.67 6.01 4.01
CA SER A 39 5.10 5.70 4.09
C SER A 39 5.42 4.32 4.68
N ASP A 40 4.41 3.60 5.20
CA ASP A 40 4.58 2.21 5.65
C ASP A 40 4.55 1.20 4.48
N ILE A 41 4.09 1.61 3.30
CA ILE A 41 4.19 0.78 2.08
C ILE A 41 5.60 0.87 1.52
N ARG A 42 6.18 -0.30 1.26
CA ARG A 42 7.54 -0.44 0.73
C ARG A 42 7.59 -1.43 -0.41
N ILE A 43 8.51 -1.21 -1.32
CA ILE A 43 8.95 -2.26 -2.25
C ILE A 43 9.94 -3.12 -1.46
N SER A 44 9.52 -4.33 -1.10
CA SER A 44 10.32 -5.27 -0.30
C SER A 44 11.22 -6.14 -1.15
N GLU A 45 10.74 -6.58 -2.31
CA GLU A 45 11.48 -7.44 -3.22
C GLU A 45 11.10 -7.16 -4.68
N ILE A 46 12.06 -7.31 -5.57
CA ILE A 46 11.85 -7.37 -7.00
C ILE A 46 12.59 -8.56 -7.59
N LEU A 47 11.90 -9.39 -8.37
CA LEU A 47 12.50 -10.44 -9.18
C LEU A 47 12.74 -9.90 -10.58
N VAL A 48 13.99 -9.57 -10.88
CA VAL A 48 14.37 -8.90 -12.13
C VAL A 48 14.58 -9.91 -13.25
N SER A 49 15.17 -11.06 -12.93
CA SER A 49 15.52 -12.07 -13.92
C SER A 49 15.07 -13.44 -13.45
N ALA A 50 13.86 -13.83 -13.81
CA ALA A 50 13.38 -15.19 -13.61
C ALA A 50 14.08 -16.16 -14.57
N SER A 51 14.38 -17.36 -14.10
CA SER A 51 14.91 -18.42 -14.96
C SER A 51 13.84 -18.94 -15.91
N SER A 52 14.24 -19.29 -17.14
CA SER A 52 13.33 -19.94 -18.08
C SER A 52 13.22 -21.46 -17.85
N GLU A 53 12.23 -22.09 -18.49
CA GLU A 53 12.02 -23.54 -18.44
C GLU A 53 13.26 -24.34 -18.85
N ASP A 54 14.01 -23.87 -19.84
CA ASP A 54 15.25 -24.50 -20.33
C ASP A 54 16.35 -24.61 -19.24
N TYR A 55 16.21 -23.86 -18.16
CA TYR A 55 17.14 -23.78 -17.04
C TYR A 55 16.53 -24.17 -15.70
N ASN A 56 15.44 -24.94 -15.71
CA ASN A 56 14.65 -25.32 -14.53
C ASN A 56 14.13 -24.13 -13.72
N GLY A 57 13.76 -23.06 -14.40
CA GLY A 57 13.15 -21.90 -13.78
C GLY A 57 11.85 -22.23 -13.05
N THR A 58 11.46 -21.35 -12.16
CA THR A 58 10.22 -21.44 -11.40
C THR A 58 9.11 -20.67 -12.12
N ASP A 59 7.95 -21.28 -12.26
CA ASP A 59 6.70 -20.63 -12.63
C ASP A 59 6.19 -19.87 -11.39
N TRP A 60 6.65 -18.62 -11.25
CA TRP A 60 6.38 -17.80 -10.07
C TRP A 60 4.94 -17.30 -10.01
N ASN A 61 4.34 -17.02 -11.17
CA ASN A 61 2.97 -16.54 -11.26
C ASN A 61 1.93 -17.67 -11.34
N ASN A 62 2.40 -18.92 -11.45
CA ASN A 62 1.60 -20.14 -11.53
C ASN A 62 0.59 -20.14 -12.69
N ASP A 63 1.00 -19.62 -13.84
CA ASP A 63 0.19 -19.59 -15.07
C ASP A 63 0.42 -20.82 -15.97
N GLY A 64 1.35 -21.70 -15.60
CA GLY A 64 1.73 -22.91 -16.33
C GLY A 64 2.82 -22.69 -17.37
N TYR A 65 3.43 -21.50 -17.41
CA TYR A 65 4.53 -21.16 -18.27
C TYR A 65 5.67 -20.51 -17.49
N THR A 66 6.88 -20.97 -17.67
CA THR A 66 8.06 -20.42 -17.01
C THR A 66 8.81 -19.52 -17.98
N GLY A 67 8.81 -18.24 -17.73
CA GLY A 67 9.39 -17.24 -18.63
C GLY A 67 10.24 -16.21 -17.92
N SER A 68 11.44 -15.95 -18.46
CA SER A 68 12.36 -15.00 -17.86
C SER A 68 11.80 -13.58 -17.70
N SER A 69 10.78 -13.26 -18.47
CA SER A 69 10.13 -11.96 -18.42
C SER A 69 8.73 -12.04 -17.79
N SER A 70 7.92 -13.06 -18.11
CA SER A 70 6.54 -13.18 -17.60
C SER A 70 6.49 -13.30 -16.08
N ASP A 71 7.49 -13.97 -15.52
CA ASP A 71 7.60 -14.26 -14.09
C ASP A 71 8.31 -13.17 -13.28
N GLN A 72 8.77 -12.08 -13.90
CA GLN A 72 9.24 -10.91 -13.16
C GLN A 72 8.15 -10.40 -12.23
N PHE A 73 8.52 -9.95 -11.03
CA PHE A 73 7.56 -9.38 -10.10
C PHE A 73 8.14 -8.23 -9.27
N ILE A 74 7.23 -7.45 -8.73
CA ILE A 74 7.47 -6.46 -7.70
C ILE A 74 6.59 -6.82 -6.50
N GLU A 75 7.20 -6.96 -5.32
CA GLU A 75 6.50 -7.19 -4.07
C GLU A 75 6.37 -5.89 -3.29
N LEU A 76 5.16 -5.59 -2.85
CA LEU A 76 4.86 -4.50 -1.93
C LEU A 76 4.55 -5.07 -0.55
N TRP A 77 5.15 -4.49 0.47
CA TRP A 77 4.96 -4.81 1.87
C TRP A 77 4.38 -3.62 2.63
N ASN A 78 3.36 -3.89 3.43
CA ASN A 78 2.88 -2.94 4.43
C ASN A 78 3.61 -3.22 5.75
N SER A 79 4.62 -2.43 6.05
CA SER A 79 5.42 -2.54 7.28
C SER A 79 4.72 -1.94 8.52
N GLY A 80 3.52 -1.38 8.34
CA GLY A 80 2.72 -0.76 9.39
C GLY A 80 1.85 -1.75 10.16
N SER A 81 1.18 -1.24 11.18
CA SER A 81 0.31 -2.01 12.07
C SER A 81 -1.18 -1.99 11.66
N GLU A 82 -1.53 -1.28 10.61
CA GLU A 82 -2.90 -1.11 10.13
C GLU A 82 -2.99 -1.42 8.63
N PRO A 83 -4.15 -1.90 8.13
CA PRO A 83 -4.36 -2.09 6.70
C PRO A 83 -4.29 -0.77 5.93
N ILE A 84 -3.63 -0.78 4.77
CA ILE A 84 -3.50 0.39 3.89
C ILE A 84 -4.21 0.12 2.57
N ASP A 85 -5.11 1.02 2.19
CA ASP A 85 -5.75 1.03 0.87
C ASP A 85 -4.79 1.66 -0.15
N VAL A 86 -4.29 0.85 -1.07
CA VAL A 86 -3.40 1.23 -2.16
C VAL A 86 -4.14 1.32 -3.50
N SER A 87 -5.47 1.44 -3.48
CA SER A 87 -6.29 1.59 -4.68
C SER A 87 -5.84 2.77 -5.53
N ASN A 88 -5.69 2.54 -6.82
CA ASN A 88 -5.24 3.54 -7.80
C ASN A 88 -3.82 4.07 -7.59
N TRP A 89 -3.01 3.49 -6.72
CA TRP A 89 -1.60 3.82 -6.66
C TRP A 89 -0.91 3.45 -7.97
N LEU A 90 0.20 4.10 -8.26
CA LEU A 90 0.95 3.93 -9.50
C LEU A 90 2.24 3.18 -9.22
N LEU A 91 2.35 2.01 -9.83
CA LEU A 91 3.59 1.25 -9.90
C LEU A 91 4.26 1.56 -11.24
N ASP A 92 5.56 1.80 -11.23
CA ASP A 92 6.34 2.16 -12.40
C ASP A 92 7.76 1.54 -12.31
N ASP A 93 8.40 1.37 -13.44
CA ASP A 93 9.83 1.15 -13.54
C ASP A 93 10.58 2.51 -13.48
N SER A 94 11.57 2.74 -14.28
CA SER A 94 12.26 4.03 -14.34
C SER A 94 11.32 5.16 -14.78
N PRO A 95 11.17 6.23 -13.98
CA PRO A 95 10.29 7.35 -14.32
C PRO A 95 10.63 7.96 -15.70
N GLU A 96 9.60 8.14 -16.53
CA GLU A 96 9.69 8.72 -17.89
C GLU A 96 10.47 7.86 -18.91
N GLU A 97 10.92 6.67 -18.52
CA GLU A 97 11.58 5.68 -19.38
C GLU A 97 10.93 4.30 -19.18
N GLY A 98 11.23 3.32 -20.03
CA GLY A 98 10.76 1.95 -19.86
C GLY A 98 9.28 1.75 -20.21
N SER A 99 8.57 0.99 -19.39
CA SER A 99 7.17 0.63 -19.59
C SER A 99 6.21 1.72 -19.10
N ALA A 100 4.94 1.63 -19.48
CA ALA A 100 3.94 2.57 -18.98
C ALA A 100 3.55 2.24 -17.53
N PRO A 101 3.35 3.25 -16.67
CA PRO A 101 2.94 3.03 -15.28
C PRO A 101 1.69 2.16 -15.15
N CYS A 102 1.70 1.22 -14.21
CA CYS A 102 0.58 0.37 -13.87
C CYS A 102 -0.20 0.96 -12.70
N ARG A 103 -1.50 1.14 -12.88
CA ARG A 103 -2.39 1.57 -11.80
C ARG A 103 -2.94 0.36 -11.06
N LEU A 104 -2.70 0.29 -9.74
CA LEU A 104 -3.26 -0.77 -8.91
C LEU A 104 -4.79 -0.74 -8.94
N ALA A 105 -5.41 -1.91 -8.89
CA ALA A 105 -6.85 -2.06 -9.02
C ALA A 105 -7.60 -1.34 -7.88
N TRP A 106 -8.86 -0.96 -8.17
CA TRP A 106 -9.76 -0.47 -7.14
C TRP A 106 -10.00 -1.53 -6.07
N ASN A 107 -10.11 -1.10 -4.80
CA ASN A 107 -10.31 -1.96 -3.64
C ASN A 107 -9.12 -2.93 -3.38
N THR A 108 -7.91 -2.46 -3.67
CA THR A 108 -6.68 -3.14 -3.30
C THR A 108 -6.22 -2.65 -1.94
N THR A 109 -6.17 -3.56 -0.96
CA THR A 109 -5.73 -3.28 0.41
C THR A 109 -4.58 -4.22 0.75
N ILE A 110 -3.55 -3.70 1.40
CA ILE A 110 -2.47 -4.51 1.98
C ILE A 110 -2.68 -4.51 3.49
N GLU A 111 -2.94 -5.69 4.05
CA GLU A 111 -3.14 -5.88 5.50
C GLU A 111 -1.88 -5.48 6.28
N ALA A 112 -2.03 -5.22 7.58
CA ALA A 112 -0.90 -4.96 8.47
C ALA A 112 0.12 -6.10 8.39
N ASP A 113 1.40 -5.77 8.21
CA ASP A 113 2.50 -6.73 7.97
C ASP A 113 2.24 -7.69 6.78
N GLY A 114 1.33 -7.30 5.88
CA GLY A 114 0.93 -8.06 4.71
C GLY A 114 1.71 -7.68 3.46
N TYR A 115 1.62 -8.55 2.44
CA TYR A 115 2.32 -8.41 1.17
C TYR A 115 1.35 -8.56 0.00
N ILE A 116 1.66 -7.91 -1.11
CA ILE A 116 1.09 -8.22 -2.42
C ILE A 116 2.21 -8.34 -3.45
N VAL A 117 2.09 -9.31 -4.35
CA VAL A 117 3.03 -9.53 -5.44
C VAL A 117 2.35 -9.15 -6.75
N ILE A 118 3.01 -8.30 -7.53
CA ILE A 118 2.51 -7.79 -8.81
C ILE A 118 3.45 -8.31 -9.90
N PHE A 119 2.95 -9.28 -10.69
CA PHE A 119 3.70 -9.87 -11.78
C PHE A 119 3.67 -8.98 -13.03
N ARG A 120 4.75 -9.04 -13.82
CA ARG A 120 4.83 -8.36 -15.12
C ARG A 120 3.65 -8.68 -16.02
N ASP A 121 3.20 -9.91 -16.04
CA ASP A 121 2.13 -10.35 -16.92
C ASP A 121 0.82 -9.59 -16.68
N SER A 122 0.56 -9.20 -15.44
CA SER A 122 -0.60 -8.40 -15.05
C SER A 122 -0.36 -6.89 -15.11
N SER A 123 0.83 -6.44 -14.71
CA SER A 123 1.17 -5.00 -14.63
C SER A 123 1.65 -4.42 -15.94
N ARG A 124 2.33 -5.22 -16.76
CA ARG A 124 3.10 -4.80 -17.93
C ARG A 124 4.34 -3.98 -17.59
N ILE A 125 4.73 -3.90 -16.33
CA ILE A 125 6.00 -3.29 -15.92
C ILE A 125 7.14 -4.20 -16.35
N GLU A 126 8.10 -3.64 -17.03
CA GLU A 126 9.29 -4.32 -17.54
C GLU A 126 10.50 -3.92 -16.70
N LEU A 127 11.05 -4.86 -15.93
CA LEU A 127 12.30 -4.66 -15.21
C LEU A 127 13.47 -5.03 -16.13
N ASP A 128 14.34 -4.07 -16.45
CA ASP A 128 15.50 -4.34 -17.29
C ASP A 128 16.61 -5.02 -16.45
N TYR A 129 17.22 -6.05 -16.98
CA TYR A 129 18.30 -6.76 -16.31
C TYR A 129 19.66 -6.54 -16.97
N PHE A 130 19.72 -6.02 -18.20
CA PHE A 130 20.97 -5.70 -18.86
C PHE A 130 21.51 -4.33 -18.50
N ASP A 131 20.62 -3.39 -18.17
CA ASP A 131 20.97 -2.04 -17.75
C ASP A 131 20.49 -1.79 -16.30
N PRO A 132 21.11 -0.84 -15.57
CA PRO A 132 20.61 -0.44 -14.25
C PRO A 132 19.19 0.10 -14.37
N ASP A 133 18.31 -0.35 -13.49
CA ASP A 133 16.90 0.06 -13.51
C ASP A 133 16.35 0.21 -12.08
N SER A 134 15.06 0.53 -11.95
CA SER A 134 14.38 0.72 -10.67
C SER A 134 12.92 0.31 -10.76
N ALA A 135 12.30 0.11 -9.60
CA ALA A 135 10.87 0.10 -9.44
C ALA A 135 10.46 1.20 -8.48
N SER A 136 9.32 1.82 -8.68
CA SER A 136 8.77 2.87 -7.83
C SER A 136 7.28 2.68 -7.60
N ILE A 137 6.81 3.09 -6.42
CA ILE A 137 5.39 3.15 -6.06
C ILE A 137 5.03 4.57 -5.63
N SER A 138 4.00 5.14 -6.23
CA SER A 138 3.44 6.44 -5.89
C SER A 138 1.99 6.32 -5.46
N ASP A 139 1.54 7.21 -4.59
CA ASP A 139 0.13 7.24 -4.17
C ASP A 139 -0.80 7.67 -5.32
N ALA A 140 -2.11 7.65 -5.07
CA ALA A 140 -3.12 8.04 -6.07
C ALA A 140 -3.03 9.52 -6.53
N ASN A 141 -2.30 10.35 -5.78
CA ASN A 141 -2.05 11.77 -6.10
C ASN A 141 -0.72 11.98 -6.86
N GLY A 142 0.07 10.91 -7.03
CA GLY A 142 1.38 10.94 -7.68
C GLY A 142 2.54 11.29 -6.74
N ASN A 143 2.35 11.26 -5.42
CA ASN A 143 3.45 11.41 -4.49
C ASN A 143 4.24 10.10 -4.42
N LEU A 144 5.56 10.17 -4.63
CA LEU A 144 6.43 9.01 -4.48
C LEU A 144 6.40 8.51 -3.03
N ILE A 145 6.11 7.24 -2.85
CA ILE A 145 6.07 6.57 -1.56
C ILE A 145 7.37 5.81 -1.31
N ASP A 146 7.78 4.99 -2.28
CA ASP A 146 9.00 4.21 -2.17
C ASP A 146 9.57 3.87 -3.54
N SER A 147 10.87 3.55 -3.57
CA SER A 147 11.56 3.05 -4.76
C SER A 147 12.67 2.08 -4.40
N LEU A 148 12.99 1.18 -5.34
CA LEU A 148 14.10 0.26 -5.25
C LEU A 148 14.86 0.28 -6.58
N SER A 149 16.15 0.64 -6.53
CA SER A 149 17.03 0.63 -7.70
C SER A 149 18.03 -0.50 -7.60
N TYR A 150 18.42 -1.07 -8.74
CA TYR A 150 19.37 -2.15 -8.84
C TYR A 150 20.33 -1.93 -10.01
N PRO A 151 21.55 -2.53 -9.96
CA PRO A 151 22.52 -2.44 -11.05
C PRO A 151 22.14 -3.39 -12.19
N ALA A 152 22.78 -3.22 -13.33
CA ALA A 152 22.74 -4.20 -14.42
C ALA A 152 23.19 -5.59 -13.93
N GLU A 153 22.56 -6.63 -14.46
CA GLU A 153 22.86 -8.01 -14.16
C GLU A 153 23.50 -8.73 -15.36
N ASP A 154 24.48 -9.54 -15.07
CA ASP A 154 25.15 -10.39 -16.04
C ASP A 154 24.76 -11.89 -15.92
N SER A 155 23.89 -12.20 -14.95
CA SER A 155 23.38 -13.55 -14.70
C SER A 155 21.84 -13.56 -14.61
N TRP A 156 21.23 -14.61 -15.13
CA TRP A 156 19.80 -14.69 -15.47
C TRP A 156 19.02 -15.72 -14.64
N TRP A 157 19.49 -16.02 -13.44
CA TRP A 157 19.03 -17.19 -12.71
C TRP A 157 18.30 -16.78 -11.45
N ASP A 158 16.96 -16.57 -11.53
CA ASP A 158 16.11 -16.26 -10.38
C ASP A 158 16.75 -15.22 -9.44
N THR A 159 17.30 -14.15 -10.06
CA THR A 159 17.93 -13.08 -9.30
C THR A 159 16.91 -12.08 -8.84
N SER A 160 16.80 -11.89 -7.54
CA SER A 160 16.00 -10.84 -6.94
C SER A 160 16.82 -9.85 -6.13
N TYR A 161 16.23 -8.70 -5.85
CA TYR A 161 16.74 -7.67 -4.96
C TYR A 161 15.74 -7.45 -3.82
N VAL A 162 16.22 -7.64 -2.59
CA VAL A 162 15.45 -7.44 -1.36
C VAL A 162 15.90 -6.17 -0.68
N LYS A 163 14.95 -5.34 -0.23
CA LYS A 163 15.21 -4.12 0.52
C LYS A 163 14.72 -4.26 1.94
N ASP A 164 15.62 -4.11 2.90
CA ASP A 164 15.28 -4.15 4.32
C ASP A 164 14.71 -2.82 4.84
N LEU A 165 14.27 -2.79 6.11
CA LEU A 165 13.73 -1.61 6.77
C LEU A 165 14.72 -0.44 6.87
N SER A 166 16.02 -0.71 6.80
CA SER A 166 17.06 0.33 6.78
C SER A 166 17.22 0.97 5.41
N GLY A 167 16.59 0.41 4.37
CA GLY A 167 16.75 0.79 2.97
C GLY A 167 17.95 0.12 2.29
N THR A 168 18.59 -0.86 2.95
CA THR A 168 19.69 -1.61 2.34
C THR A 168 19.15 -2.61 1.35
N VAL A 169 19.65 -2.54 0.11
CA VAL A 169 19.30 -3.46 -0.98
C VAL A 169 20.34 -4.58 -1.06
N THR A 170 19.86 -5.82 -1.06
CA THR A 170 20.69 -7.02 -1.12
C THR A 170 20.23 -7.89 -2.28
N LYS A 171 21.19 -8.33 -3.12
CA LYS A 171 20.96 -9.32 -4.18
C LYS A 171 20.76 -10.70 -3.56
N VAL A 172 19.76 -11.43 -4.04
CA VAL A 172 19.44 -12.81 -3.68
C VAL A 172 19.33 -13.65 -4.95
N SER A 173 19.87 -14.87 -4.92
CA SER A 173 19.85 -15.83 -6.04
C SER A 173 19.81 -17.26 -5.53
#